data_ced1b34dbc44aa5cf23a7ebf94e54920
#
_entry.id   ced1b34dbc44aa5cf23a7ebf94e54920
#
_cell.length_a   1.000
_cell.length_b   1.000
_cell.length_c   1.000
_cell.angle_alpha   90.00
_cell.angle_beta   90.00
_cell.angle_gamma   90.00
#
_symmetry.space_group_name_H-M   'P 1'
#
loop_
_entity.id
_entity.type
_entity.pdbx_description
1 polymer ?
#
loop_
_entity_poly.entity_id
_entity_poly.type
_entity_poly.pdbx_seq_one_letter_code
_entity_poly.pdbx_strand_id
1 'polypeptide(L)'
;MKLVYFNAKGLAETSRLLLAIARVSYEDYRYPLEVVDMKSFNMVKKEFDEDKSNGKLSRSLNKVPYLEVEGQVIPQSKAIERYISKSYNLMGSNLLEEARIDAIGECIRDIKDAYQKVRRIENPDEKVKGLEEWFSDTLPTRMELLEKVLDEEFAVGSSLSLADVH
;
A
#
# COMPACT_ATOMS: atom_id res chain seq x y z
N MET A 1 -8.57 -17.79 2.40
CA MET A 1 -7.89 -16.58 1.90
C MET A 1 -6.47 -16.56 2.42
N LYS A 2 -5.48 -16.24 1.56
CA LYS A 2 -4.06 -16.17 1.93
C LYS A 2 -3.46 -14.89 1.34
N LEU A 3 -2.93 -14.02 2.20
CA LEU A 3 -2.18 -12.83 1.79
C LEU A 3 -0.70 -13.17 1.78
N VAL A 4 -0.01 -12.90 0.69
CA VAL A 4 1.41 -13.23 0.51
C VAL A 4 2.20 -11.95 0.30
N TYR A 5 3.19 -11.72 1.16
CA TYR A 5 4.11 -10.59 1.06
C TYR A 5 5.43 -10.89 1.76
N PHE A 6 6.31 -9.95 1.82
CA PHE A 6 7.53 -10.01 2.63
C PHE A 6 7.22 -9.83 4.12
N ASN A 7 8.11 -10.30 4.99
CA ASN A 7 8.06 -10.05 6.43
C ASN A 7 8.42 -8.57 6.72
N ALA A 8 7.57 -7.70 6.23
CA ALA A 8 7.63 -6.25 6.37
C ALA A 8 6.22 -5.67 6.31
N LYS A 9 6.02 -4.48 6.82
CA LYS A 9 4.76 -3.73 6.67
C LYS A 9 4.50 -3.44 5.19
N GLY A 10 5.19 -2.47 4.64
CA GLY A 10 5.24 -2.13 3.22
C GLY A 10 3.86 -2.11 2.52
N LEU A 11 3.82 -2.65 1.29
CA LEU A 11 2.63 -2.60 0.44
C LEU A 11 1.48 -3.53 0.88
N ALA A 12 1.68 -4.42 1.84
CA ALA A 12 0.62 -5.30 2.33
C ALA A 12 -0.04 -4.81 3.62
N GLU A 13 0.47 -3.75 4.25
CA GLU A 13 -0.01 -3.33 5.57
C GLU A 13 -1.45 -2.85 5.54
N THR A 14 -1.83 -2.02 4.57
CA THR A 14 -3.23 -1.61 4.38
C THR A 14 -4.16 -2.81 4.26
N SER A 15 -3.77 -3.84 3.48
CA SER A 15 -4.56 -5.07 3.37
C SER A 15 -4.70 -5.82 4.70
N ARG A 16 -3.63 -5.87 5.51
CA ARG A 16 -3.65 -6.47 6.85
C ARG A 16 -4.58 -5.72 7.79
N LEU A 17 -4.52 -4.39 7.78
CA LEU A 17 -5.39 -3.54 8.58
C LEU A 17 -6.86 -3.72 8.19
N LEU A 18 -7.18 -3.74 6.90
CA LEU A 18 -8.54 -3.97 6.41
C LEU A 18 -9.08 -5.34 6.86
N LEU A 19 -8.27 -6.40 6.77
CA LEU A 19 -8.67 -7.73 7.23
C LEU A 19 -8.86 -7.80 8.76
N ALA A 20 -8.03 -7.05 9.51
CA ALA A 20 -8.18 -6.94 10.96
C ALA A 20 -9.46 -6.16 11.34
N ILE A 21 -9.75 -5.05 10.68
CA ILE A 21 -10.98 -4.27 10.85
C ILE A 21 -12.20 -5.14 10.55
N ALA A 22 -12.16 -5.89 9.46
CA ALA A 22 -13.20 -6.83 9.07
C ALA A 22 -13.30 -8.07 9.97
N ARG A 23 -12.34 -8.27 10.89
CA ARG A 23 -12.24 -9.45 11.79
C ARG A 23 -12.23 -10.78 11.03
N VAL A 24 -11.55 -10.80 9.89
CA VAL A 24 -11.47 -11.97 9.03
C VAL A 24 -10.23 -12.78 9.34
N SER A 25 -10.40 -14.09 9.52
CA SER A 25 -9.28 -15.03 9.63
C SER A 25 -8.71 -15.31 8.24
N TYR A 26 -7.40 -15.20 8.11
CA TYR A 26 -6.66 -15.46 6.87
C TYR A 26 -5.27 -15.98 7.17
N GLU A 27 -4.60 -16.59 6.20
CA GLU A 27 -3.19 -16.95 6.26
C GLU A 27 -2.35 -15.75 5.83
N ASP A 28 -1.47 -15.24 6.71
CA ASP A 28 -0.50 -14.17 6.39
C ASP A 28 0.87 -14.81 6.11
N TYR A 29 1.10 -15.20 4.86
CA TYR A 29 2.37 -15.78 4.45
C TYR A 29 3.41 -14.69 4.20
N ARG A 30 4.53 -14.79 4.92
CA ARG A 30 5.58 -13.78 4.91
C ARG A 30 6.92 -14.34 4.43
N TYR A 31 7.31 -14.00 3.22
CA TYR A 31 8.67 -14.28 2.75
C TYR A 31 9.71 -13.66 3.67
N PRO A 32 10.74 -14.43 4.11
CA PRO A 32 11.84 -13.87 4.90
C PRO A 32 12.57 -12.76 4.15
N LEU A 33 12.93 -11.71 4.88
CA LEU A 33 13.80 -10.64 4.42
C LEU A 33 15.02 -10.56 5.35
N GLU A 34 16.20 -10.73 4.80
CA GLU A 34 17.46 -10.48 5.51
C GLU A 34 17.99 -9.11 5.09
N VAL A 35 18.11 -8.21 6.05
CA VAL A 35 18.68 -6.88 5.81
C VAL A 35 20.20 -6.98 5.87
N VAL A 36 20.85 -6.86 4.74
CA VAL A 36 22.32 -6.87 4.65
C VAL A 36 22.91 -5.50 4.96
N ASP A 37 22.26 -4.45 4.45
CA ASP A 37 22.66 -3.08 4.73
C ASP A 37 21.43 -2.15 4.71
N MET A 38 21.16 -1.52 5.85
CA MET A 38 20.02 -0.59 6.01
C MET A 38 20.21 0.71 5.21
N LYS A 39 21.46 1.16 5.00
CA LYS A 39 21.72 2.43 4.31
C LYS A 39 21.46 2.34 2.81
N SER A 40 21.87 1.23 2.21
CA SER A 40 21.65 0.95 0.79
C SER A 40 20.34 0.22 0.51
N PHE A 41 19.55 -0.11 1.54
CA PHE A 41 18.35 -0.98 1.42
C PHE A 41 18.63 -2.31 0.71
N ASN A 42 19.86 -2.83 0.90
CA ASN A 42 20.22 -4.12 0.35
C ASN A 42 19.61 -5.23 1.21
N MET A 43 18.70 -6.00 0.59
CA MET A 43 17.95 -7.07 1.25
C MET A 43 18.07 -8.35 0.45
N VAL A 44 18.38 -9.45 1.13
CA VAL A 44 18.34 -10.81 0.58
C VAL A 44 16.93 -11.38 0.80
N LYS A 45 16.36 -11.96 -0.24
CA LYS A 45 15.01 -12.52 -0.30
C LYS A 45 15.04 -13.87 -1.02
N LYS A 46 15.89 -14.77 -0.53
CA LYS A 46 16.26 -16.04 -1.19
C LYS A 46 15.04 -16.88 -1.59
N GLU A 47 14.13 -17.12 -0.66
CA GLU A 47 12.93 -17.95 -0.91
C GLU A 47 12.03 -17.32 -1.99
N PHE A 48 11.82 -15.99 -1.95
CA PHE A 48 11.07 -15.29 -3.00
C PHE A 48 11.74 -15.42 -4.38
N ASP A 49 13.06 -15.27 -4.43
CA ASP A 49 13.83 -15.35 -5.69
C ASP A 49 13.82 -16.78 -6.25
N GLU A 50 13.86 -17.80 -5.38
CA GLU A 50 13.70 -19.22 -5.75
C GLU A 50 12.29 -19.48 -6.30
N ASP A 51 11.23 -19.08 -5.60
CA ASP A 51 9.84 -19.26 -6.04
C ASP A 51 9.55 -18.52 -7.34
N LYS A 52 10.14 -17.33 -7.52
CA LYS A 52 10.07 -16.59 -8.76
C LYS A 52 10.76 -17.32 -9.92
N SER A 53 11.96 -17.85 -9.71
CA SER A 53 12.72 -18.59 -10.73
C SER A 53 12.06 -19.91 -11.12
N ASN A 54 11.39 -20.56 -10.17
CA ASN A 54 10.65 -21.81 -10.36
C ASN A 54 9.24 -21.60 -10.97
N GLY A 55 8.85 -20.37 -11.27
CA GLY A 55 7.57 -20.04 -11.90
C GLY A 55 6.36 -20.07 -10.98
N LYS A 56 6.51 -20.30 -9.68
CA LYS A 56 5.40 -20.30 -8.70
C LYS A 56 4.65 -18.95 -8.65
N LEU A 57 5.35 -17.86 -8.93
CA LEU A 57 4.82 -16.51 -8.87
C LEU A 57 4.26 -16.00 -10.20
N SER A 58 4.18 -16.84 -11.24
CA SER A 58 3.69 -16.43 -12.57
C SER A 58 2.29 -15.83 -12.53
N ARG A 59 1.36 -16.41 -11.73
CA ARG A 59 -0.02 -15.91 -11.58
C ARG A 59 -0.10 -14.56 -10.85
N SER A 60 0.91 -14.21 -10.07
CA SER A 60 1.04 -12.91 -9.39
C SER A 60 1.93 -11.92 -10.16
N LEU A 61 2.20 -12.18 -11.46
CA LEU A 61 3.07 -11.37 -12.30
C LEU A 61 4.51 -11.27 -11.77
N ASN A 62 4.97 -12.33 -11.10
CA ASN A 62 6.28 -12.40 -10.42
C ASN A 62 6.50 -11.31 -9.37
N LYS A 63 5.44 -10.86 -8.70
CA LYS A 63 5.46 -9.79 -7.70
C LYS A 63 4.67 -10.18 -6.45
N VAL A 64 4.95 -9.50 -5.36
CA VAL A 64 4.17 -9.47 -4.12
C VAL A 64 3.86 -8.01 -3.74
N PRO A 65 2.76 -7.69 -3.06
CA PRO A 65 1.78 -8.64 -2.50
C PRO A 65 0.87 -9.26 -3.56
N TYR A 66 0.33 -10.41 -3.22
CA TYR A 66 -0.84 -10.98 -3.88
C TYR A 66 -1.77 -11.63 -2.85
N LEU A 67 -3.04 -11.75 -3.20
CA LEU A 67 -4.07 -12.41 -2.41
C LEU A 67 -4.55 -13.67 -3.14
N GLU A 68 -4.57 -14.81 -2.45
CA GLU A 68 -5.22 -16.02 -2.90
C GLU A 68 -6.60 -16.14 -2.26
N VAL A 69 -7.62 -16.24 -3.08
CA VAL A 69 -9.01 -16.40 -2.64
C VAL A 69 -9.78 -17.24 -3.65
N GLU A 70 -10.50 -18.26 -3.17
CA GLU A 70 -11.33 -19.14 -4.00
C GLU A 70 -10.58 -19.74 -5.22
N GLY A 71 -9.31 -20.10 -5.03
CA GLY A 71 -8.46 -20.63 -6.09
C GLY A 71 -7.96 -19.61 -7.12
N GLN A 72 -8.29 -18.34 -6.95
CA GLN A 72 -7.81 -17.24 -7.79
C GLN A 72 -6.67 -16.47 -7.11
N VAL A 73 -5.82 -15.85 -7.92
CA VAL A 73 -4.73 -14.97 -7.46
C VAL A 73 -5.01 -13.55 -7.90
N ILE A 74 -5.09 -12.63 -6.95
CA ILE A 74 -5.25 -11.19 -7.18
C ILE A 74 -3.90 -10.53 -6.91
N PRO A 75 -3.14 -10.10 -7.93
CA PRO A 75 -1.92 -9.32 -7.77
C PRO A 75 -2.24 -7.85 -7.58
N GLN A 76 -1.22 -7.04 -7.22
CA GLN A 76 -1.26 -5.58 -7.04
C GLN A 76 -1.98 -5.16 -5.74
N SER A 77 -1.23 -4.46 -4.86
CA SER A 77 -1.72 -4.05 -3.54
C SER A 77 -3.04 -3.29 -3.60
N LYS A 78 -3.20 -2.36 -4.55
CA LYS A 78 -4.42 -1.57 -4.68
C LYS A 78 -5.64 -2.39 -5.16
N ALA A 79 -5.43 -3.39 -5.99
CA ALA A 79 -6.49 -4.32 -6.37
C ALA A 79 -6.92 -5.20 -5.18
N ILE A 80 -5.95 -5.65 -4.38
CA ILE A 80 -6.21 -6.43 -3.16
C ILE A 80 -7.00 -5.59 -2.15
N GLU A 81 -6.55 -4.37 -1.89
CA GLU A 81 -7.19 -3.43 -0.98
C GLU A 81 -8.66 -3.17 -1.38
N ARG A 82 -8.92 -2.87 -2.66
CA ARG A 82 -10.29 -2.69 -3.19
C ARG A 82 -11.14 -3.96 -3.06
N TYR A 83 -10.56 -5.13 -3.37
CA TYR A 83 -11.27 -6.39 -3.24
C TYR A 83 -11.70 -6.64 -1.79
N ILE A 84 -10.77 -6.50 -0.83
CA ILE A 84 -11.07 -6.67 0.59
C ILE A 84 -12.12 -5.65 1.04
N SER A 85 -11.94 -4.37 0.70
CA SER A 85 -12.85 -3.30 1.13
C SER A 85 -14.26 -3.48 0.59
N LYS A 86 -14.41 -3.89 -0.68
CA LYS A 86 -15.72 -4.21 -1.25
C LYS A 86 -16.36 -5.44 -0.60
N SER A 87 -15.55 -6.47 -0.30
CA SER A 87 -16.06 -7.70 0.32
C SER A 87 -16.59 -7.49 1.73
N TYR A 88 -16.11 -6.45 2.44
CA TYR A 88 -16.44 -6.21 3.86
C TYR A 88 -17.05 -4.84 4.14
N ASN A 89 -17.71 -4.23 3.14
CA ASN A 89 -18.43 -2.96 3.26
C ASN A 89 -17.55 -1.77 3.74
N LEU A 90 -16.29 -1.74 3.31
CA LEU A 90 -15.34 -0.65 3.60
C LEU A 90 -15.09 0.24 2.36
N MET A 91 -16.05 0.28 1.42
CA MET A 91 -15.94 1.02 0.16
C MET A 91 -17.05 2.04 -0.03
N GLY A 92 -17.64 2.52 1.11
CA GLY A 92 -18.75 3.45 1.09
C GLY A 92 -20.11 2.77 0.84
N SER A 93 -21.18 3.56 0.80
CA SER A 93 -22.55 3.10 0.69
C SER A 93 -23.16 3.24 -0.72
N ASN A 94 -22.46 3.92 -1.63
CA ASN A 94 -22.89 4.19 -3.00
C ASN A 94 -21.70 4.44 -3.93
N LEU A 95 -21.96 4.45 -5.24
CA LEU A 95 -20.92 4.62 -6.26
C LEU A 95 -20.13 5.94 -6.16
N LEU A 96 -20.76 7.01 -5.67
CA LEU A 96 -20.07 8.29 -5.52
C LEU A 96 -19.07 8.24 -4.35
N GLU A 97 -19.46 7.68 -3.23
CA GLU A 97 -18.56 7.46 -2.10
C GLU A 97 -17.43 6.51 -2.49
N GLU A 98 -17.73 5.42 -3.19
CA GLU A 98 -16.71 4.50 -3.73
C GLU A 98 -15.68 5.26 -4.58
N ALA A 99 -16.13 6.11 -5.48
CA ALA A 99 -15.24 6.90 -6.34
C ALA A 99 -14.40 7.93 -5.53
N ARG A 100 -14.98 8.55 -4.50
CA ARG A 100 -14.26 9.47 -3.60
C ARG A 100 -13.19 8.73 -2.79
N ILE A 101 -13.51 7.55 -2.26
CA ILE A 101 -12.57 6.68 -1.53
C ILE A 101 -11.38 6.32 -2.43
N ASP A 102 -11.64 5.89 -3.65
CA ASP A 102 -10.59 5.59 -4.63
C ASP A 102 -9.75 6.83 -4.95
N ALA A 103 -10.38 8.00 -5.17
CA ALA A 103 -9.66 9.24 -5.46
C ALA A 103 -8.70 9.64 -4.33
N ILE A 104 -9.12 9.52 -3.07
CA ILE A 104 -8.26 9.78 -1.91
C ILE A 104 -7.07 8.80 -1.90
N GLY A 105 -7.31 7.52 -2.14
CA GLY A 105 -6.26 6.50 -2.23
C GLY A 105 -5.24 6.80 -3.32
N GLU A 106 -5.68 7.27 -4.50
CA GLU A 106 -4.81 7.69 -5.59
C GLU A 106 -4.02 8.97 -5.24
N CYS A 107 -4.65 9.98 -4.60
CA CYS A 107 -3.94 11.17 -4.12
C CYS A 107 -2.82 10.82 -3.14
N ILE A 108 -3.08 9.92 -2.18
CA ILE A 108 -2.07 9.46 -1.23
C ILE A 108 -0.95 8.70 -1.94
N ARG A 109 -1.27 7.92 -2.97
CA ARG A 109 -0.26 7.27 -3.82
C ARG A 109 0.63 8.28 -4.52
N ASP A 110 0.05 9.32 -5.11
CA ASP A 110 0.81 10.37 -5.80
C ASP A 110 1.76 11.11 -4.84
N ILE A 111 1.34 11.32 -3.58
CA ILE A 111 2.20 11.88 -2.53
C ILE A 111 3.36 10.92 -2.23
N LYS A 112 3.08 9.64 -2.01
CA LYS A 112 4.10 8.62 -1.74
C LYS A 112 5.09 8.48 -2.91
N ASP A 113 4.61 8.48 -4.16
CA ASP A 113 5.44 8.36 -5.35
C ASP A 113 6.33 9.60 -5.58
N ALA A 114 5.81 10.78 -5.30
CA ALA A 114 6.60 12.00 -5.33
C ALA A 114 7.71 11.98 -4.27
N TYR A 115 7.41 11.55 -3.05
CA TYR A 115 8.43 11.36 -2.00
C TYR A 115 9.51 10.36 -2.38
N GLN A 116 9.14 9.23 -3.03
CA GLN A 116 10.10 8.24 -3.48
C GLN A 116 11.10 8.80 -4.51
N LYS A 117 10.69 9.77 -5.32
CA LYS A 117 11.61 10.45 -6.25
C LYS A 117 12.67 11.23 -5.50
N VAL A 118 12.29 11.97 -4.47
CA VAL A 118 13.22 12.71 -3.60
C VAL A 118 14.18 11.73 -2.88
N ARG A 119 13.66 10.63 -2.33
CA ARG A 119 14.48 9.62 -1.64
C ARG A 119 15.53 8.95 -2.53
N ARG A 120 15.28 8.88 -3.84
CA ARG A 120 16.16 8.23 -4.83
C ARG A 120 17.21 9.17 -5.44
N ILE A 121 17.25 10.44 -5.03
CA ILE A 121 18.33 11.34 -5.44
C ILE A 121 19.64 10.76 -4.97
N GLU A 122 20.58 10.56 -5.88
CA GLU A 122 21.87 9.94 -5.61
C GLU A 122 22.88 10.93 -5.02
N ASN A 123 22.88 12.16 -5.52
CA ASN A 123 23.76 13.21 -4.99
C ASN A 123 23.33 13.58 -3.55
N PRO A 124 24.25 13.45 -2.56
CA PRO A 124 23.91 13.69 -1.16
C PRO A 124 23.41 15.12 -0.86
N ASP A 125 24.04 16.13 -1.46
CA ASP A 125 23.72 17.54 -1.20
C ASP A 125 22.35 17.90 -1.81
N GLU A 126 22.08 17.43 -3.03
CA GLU A 126 20.76 17.59 -3.67
C GLU A 126 19.67 16.83 -2.91
N LYS A 127 19.98 15.65 -2.38
CA LYS A 127 19.05 14.87 -1.58
C LYS A 127 18.66 15.58 -0.29
N VAL A 128 19.62 16.17 0.41
CA VAL A 128 19.36 16.98 1.63
C VAL A 128 18.42 18.14 1.28
N LYS A 129 18.74 18.94 0.26
CA LYS A 129 17.89 20.04 -0.19
C LYS A 129 16.49 19.56 -0.59
N GLY A 130 16.41 18.49 -1.35
CA GLY A 130 15.12 17.91 -1.78
C GLY A 130 14.28 17.43 -0.60
N LEU A 131 14.91 16.86 0.43
CA LEU A 131 14.19 16.44 1.66
C LEU A 131 13.74 17.66 2.48
N GLU A 132 14.57 18.68 2.60
CA GLU A 132 14.21 19.93 3.27
C GLU A 132 12.99 20.60 2.58
N GLU A 133 13.02 20.77 1.26
CA GLU A 133 11.90 21.30 0.47
C GLU A 133 10.66 20.41 0.58
N TRP A 134 10.84 19.11 0.54
CA TRP A 134 9.73 18.16 0.68
C TRP A 134 8.98 18.34 2.00
N PHE A 135 9.68 18.40 3.12
CA PHE A 135 9.04 18.47 4.44
C PHE A 135 8.62 19.87 4.84
N SER A 136 9.28 20.93 4.33
CA SER A 136 8.94 22.31 4.67
C SER A 136 7.82 22.91 3.83
N ASP A 137 7.63 22.45 2.59
CA ASP A 137 6.70 23.05 1.62
C ASP A 137 5.83 22.02 0.91
N THR A 138 6.44 21.07 0.19
CA THR A 138 5.70 20.20 -0.73
C THR A 138 4.70 19.29 -0.01
N LEU A 139 5.10 18.61 1.05
CA LEU A 139 4.22 17.71 1.81
C LEU A 139 3.12 18.49 2.53
N PRO A 140 3.38 19.57 3.29
CA PRO A 140 2.34 20.39 3.90
C PRO A 140 1.29 20.87 2.90
N THR A 141 1.72 21.45 1.78
CA THR A 141 0.81 21.92 0.73
C THR A 141 -0.09 20.81 0.19
N ARG A 142 0.46 19.62 -0.04
CA ARG A 142 -0.33 18.47 -0.50
C ARG A 142 -1.31 17.96 0.56
N MET A 143 -0.91 17.96 1.82
CA MET A 143 -1.78 17.56 2.94
C MET A 143 -2.93 18.56 3.13
N GLU A 144 -2.69 19.86 3.01
CA GLU A 144 -3.74 20.88 3.05
C GLU A 144 -4.77 20.72 1.92
N LEU A 145 -4.32 20.31 0.72
CA LEU A 145 -5.23 20.03 -0.39
C LEU A 145 -6.04 18.75 -0.15
N LEU A 146 -5.42 17.73 0.41
CA LEU A 146 -6.10 16.48 0.77
C LEU A 146 -7.16 16.73 1.84
N GLU A 147 -6.84 17.50 2.89
CA GLU A 147 -7.74 17.82 3.99
C GLU A 147 -9.05 18.48 3.51
N LYS A 148 -8.98 19.32 2.46
CA LYS A 148 -10.16 19.98 1.90
C LYS A 148 -11.18 19.07 1.24
N VAL A 149 -10.81 17.82 0.94
CA VAL A 149 -11.69 16.84 0.29
C VAL A 149 -12.17 15.74 1.23
N LEU A 150 -11.68 15.76 2.49
CA LEU A 150 -12.15 14.85 3.54
C LEU A 150 -13.43 15.35 4.18
N ASP A 151 -14.27 14.43 4.64
CA ASP A 151 -15.44 14.76 5.47
C ASP A 151 -15.00 14.86 6.96
N GLU A 152 -15.91 15.25 7.87
CA GLU A 152 -15.52 15.62 9.23
C GLU A 152 -15.11 14.45 10.12
N GLU A 153 -15.88 13.36 10.15
CA GLU A 153 -15.67 12.22 11.06
C GLU A 153 -14.87 11.09 10.42
N PHE A 154 -15.18 10.78 9.17
CA PHE A 154 -14.47 9.80 8.34
C PHE A 154 -13.99 10.46 7.07
N ALA A 155 -13.01 9.87 6.41
CA ALA A 155 -12.47 10.41 5.17
C ALA A 155 -13.54 10.60 4.08
N VAL A 156 -14.54 9.72 4.04
CA VAL A 156 -15.70 9.80 3.13
C VAL A 156 -16.95 9.25 3.81
N GLY A 157 -18.02 10.03 3.82
CA GLY A 157 -19.33 9.62 4.32
C GLY A 157 -19.39 9.49 5.84
N SER A 158 -20.19 8.56 6.33
CA SER A 158 -20.49 8.42 7.75
C SER A 158 -19.99 7.13 8.39
N SER A 159 -19.06 6.42 7.75
CA SER A 159 -18.52 5.16 8.26
C SER A 159 -17.08 4.94 7.79
N LEU A 160 -16.35 4.15 8.58
CA LEU A 160 -14.98 3.76 8.27
C LEU A 160 -14.87 3.10 6.88
N SER A 161 -13.91 3.54 6.11
CA SER A 161 -13.67 3.09 4.76
C SER A 161 -12.18 2.82 4.47
N LEU A 162 -11.86 2.34 3.26
CA LEU A 162 -10.49 2.20 2.78
C LEU A 162 -9.70 3.51 2.84
N ALA A 163 -10.36 4.66 2.63
CA ALA A 163 -9.72 5.96 2.65
C ALA A 163 -9.13 6.29 4.04
N ASP A 164 -9.79 5.88 5.12
CA ASP A 164 -9.33 6.09 6.51
C ASP A 164 -8.13 5.20 6.88
N VAL A 165 -7.89 4.14 6.12
CA VAL A 165 -6.82 3.15 6.38
C VAL A 165 -5.55 3.45 5.56
N HIS A 166 -5.63 4.29 4.55
CA HIS A 166 -4.50 4.68 3.69
C HIS A 166 -3.51 5.61 4.38
#